data_6fd61b7b0302f8a714cbcb670b400d8d
#
_entry.id   6fd61b7b0302f8a714cbcb670b400d8d
#
_cell.length_a   1.000
_cell.length_b   1.000
_cell.length_c   1.000
_cell.angle_alpha   90.00
_cell.angle_beta   90.00
_cell.angle_gamma   90.00
#
_symmetry.space_group_name_H-M   'P 1'
#
loop_
_entity.id
_entity.type
_entity.pdbx_description
1 polymer ?
#
loop_
_entity_poly.entity_id
_entity_poly.type
_entity_poly.pdbx_seq_one_letter_code
_entity_poly.pdbx_strand_id
1 'polypeptide(L)'
;MEWVKNNYSVILDDPIARSIIIAFSSVLIAKLSDVIFVSIIKKMSTKTKSDLDDKIVDLLHKPIFYSILFVGFSTAVKTADLPDYLDFAIVGIFKTITILIWLFLFSRIFTISMEWASSRTSNKLLQYKTLPLFNNLGKIGIGLFGI
;
A
#
# COMPACT_ATOMS: atom_id res chain seq x y z
N MET A 1 20.78 27.05 27.10
CA MET A 1 19.60 26.78 26.28
C MET A 1 19.64 27.42 24.89
N GLU A 2 20.32 28.53 24.70
CA GLU A 2 20.46 29.21 23.39
C GLU A 2 21.29 28.42 22.37
N TRP A 3 22.33 27.72 22.76
CA TRP A 3 23.16 26.90 21.89
C TRP A 3 22.35 25.76 21.23
N VAL A 4 21.46 25.17 21.98
CA VAL A 4 20.56 24.11 21.49
C VAL A 4 19.58 24.68 20.46
N LYS A 5 18.96 25.84 20.73
CA LYS A 5 18.08 26.53 19.82
C LYS A 5 18.73 26.90 18.49
N ASN A 6 19.98 27.40 18.56
CA ASN A 6 20.71 27.85 17.38
C ASN A 6 21.10 26.66 16.45
N ASN A 7 21.48 25.52 17.04
CA ASN A 7 21.80 24.33 16.24
C ASN A 7 20.57 23.66 15.62
N TYR A 8 19.41 23.67 16.31
CA TYR A 8 18.17 23.12 15.73
C TYR A 8 17.65 23.97 14.58
N SER A 9 17.76 25.31 14.65
CA SER A 9 17.32 26.18 13.57
C SER A 9 18.16 25.96 12.30
N VAL A 10 19.47 25.81 12.42
CA VAL A 10 20.38 25.54 11.29
C VAL A 10 20.05 24.20 10.62
N ILE A 11 19.74 23.15 11.37
CA ILE A 11 19.36 21.84 10.82
C ILE A 11 17.99 21.89 10.15
N LEU A 12 17.05 22.64 10.73
CA LEU A 12 15.70 22.77 10.18
C LEU A 12 15.62 23.73 8.99
N ASP A 13 16.60 24.60 8.81
CA ASP A 13 16.68 25.50 7.66
C ASP A 13 17.34 24.84 6.42
N ASP A 14 18.08 23.75 6.62
CA ASP A 14 18.66 22.98 5.53
C ASP A 14 17.59 22.05 4.88
N PRO A 15 17.26 22.23 3.58
CA PRO A 15 16.29 21.41 2.88
C PRO A 15 16.63 19.91 2.89
N ILE A 16 17.92 19.57 2.81
CA ILE A 16 18.39 18.19 2.80
C ILE A 16 18.20 17.56 4.18
N ALA A 17 18.56 18.28 5.25
CA ALA A 17 18.36 17.79 6.62
C ALA A 17 16.88 17.55 6.92
N ARG A 18 16.01 18.47 6.52
CA ARG A 18 14.55 18.32 6.65
C ARG A 18 14.04 17.10 5.91
N SER A 19 14.49 16.91 4.66
CA SER A 19 14.05 15.77 3.84
C SER A 19 14.44 14.42 4.47
N ILE A 20 15.64 14.32 5.04
CA ILE A 20 16.11 13.12 5.76
C ILE A 20 15.23 12.85 6.99
N ILE A 21 14.92 13.88 7.78
CA ILE A 21 14.05 13.75 8.96
C ILE A 21 12.66 13.27 8.56
N ILE A 22 12.08 13.83 7.48
CA ILE A 22 10.77 13.43 6.96
C ILE A 22 10.82 11.98 6.48
N ALA A 23 11.84 11.60 5.73
CA ALA A 23 12.00 10.23 5.24
C ALA A 23 12.08 9.23 6.40
N PHE A 24 12.88 9.51 7.42
CA PHE A 24 13.01 8.66 8.59
C PHE A 24 11.70 8.58 9.39
N SER A 25 11.05 9.72 9.61
CA SER A 25 9.74 9.79 10.28
C SER A 25 8.68 9.00 9.52
N SER A 26 8.72 9.01 8.19
CA SER A 26 7.79 8.26 7.34
C SER A 26 7.91 6.75 7.53
N VAL A 27 9.13 6.23 7.69
CA VAL A 27 9.36 4.81 8.00
C VAL A 27 8.77 4.44 9.35
N LEU A 28 8.95 5.29 10.36
CA LEU A 28 8.38 5.07 11.69
C LEU A 28 6.86 5.10 11.67
N ILE A 29 6.27 6.10 10.99
CA ILE A 29 4.82 6.23 10.84
C ILE A 29 4.23 5.05 10.08
N ALA A 30 4.85 4.63 8.98
CA ALA A 30 4.42 3.46 8.21
C ALA A 30 4.43 2.20 9.07
N LYS A 31 5.49 1.99 9.87
CA LYS A 31 5.60 0.84 10.77
C LYS A 31 4.58 0.88 11.91
N LEU A 32 4.35 2.04 12.50
CA LEU A 32 3.31 2.23 13.52
C LEU A 32 1.92 1.97 12.94
N SER A 33 1.63 2.48 11.75
CA SER A 33 0.36 2.25 11.06
C SER A 33 0.13 0.77 10.76
N ASP A 34 1.17 0.04 10.35
CA ASP A 34 1.10 -1.40 10.13
C ASP A 34 0.75 -2.17 11.41
N VAL A 35 1.42 -1.86 12.52
CA VAL A 35 1.13 -2.48 13.85
C VAL A 35 -0.29 -2.17 14.31
N ILE A 36 -0.74 -0.92 14.18
CA ILE A 36 -2.08 -0.50 14.57
C ILE A 36 -3.11 -1.22 13.70
N PHE A 37 -2.90 -1.26 12.39
CA PHE A 37 -3.79 -1.91 11.43
C PHE A 37 -3.94 -3.40 11.75
N VAL A 38 -2.84 -4.12 11.90
CA VAL A 38 -2.85 -5.55 12.28
C VAL A 38 -3.56 -5.77 13.62
N SER A 39 -3.35 -4.88 14.60
CA SER A 39 -3.98 -4.99 15.92
C SER A 39 -5.50 -4.79 15.88
N ILE A 40 -5.97 -3.77 15.14
CA ILE A 40 -7.39 -3.48 14.96
C ILE A 40 -8.08 -4.66 14.29
N ILE A 41 -7.46 -5.21 13.26
CA ILE A 41 -8.06 -6.27 12.46
C ILE A 41 -8.08 -7.60 13.20
N LYS A 42 -7.03 -7.96 13.90
CA LYS A 42 -7.06 -9.15 14.81
C LYS A 42 -8.21 -9.06 15.81
N LYS A 43 -8.49 -7.85 16.31
CA LYS A 43 -9.61 -7.63 17.23
C LYS A 43 -10.98 -7.73 16.55
N MET A 44 -11.08 -7.41 15.27
CA MET A 44 -12.33 -7.56 14.49
C MET A 44 -12.53 -8.99 14.01
N SER A 45 -11.48 -9.68 13.59
CA SER A 45 -11.51 -11.07 13.12
C SER A 45 -11.99 -12.05 14.18
N THR A 46 -11.77 -11.78 15.48
CA THR A 46 -12.33 -12.61 16.55
C THR A 46 -13.85 -12.61 16.60
N LYS A 47 -14.52 -11.66 15.93
CA LYS A 47 -15.99 -11.55 15.89
C LYS A 47 -16.60 -12.16 14.62
N THR A 48 -15.82 -12.38 13.58
CA THR A 48 -16.30 -12.88 12.28
C THR A 48 -15.71 -14.27 12.04
N LYS A 49 -16.58 -15.30 11.91
CA LYS A 49 -16.19 -16.71 11.68
C LYS A 49 -15.90 -17.01 10.19
N SER A 50 -15.29 -16.08 9.46
CA SER A 50 -15.06 -16.26 8.02
C SER A 50 -13.56 -16.25 7.69
N ASP A 51 -13.05 -17.39 7.22
CA ASP A 51 -11.66 -17.53 6.73
C ASP A 51 -11.31 -16.56 5.60
N LEU A 52 -12.33 -15.97 4.95
CA LEU A 52 -12.17 -15.03 3.87
C LEU A 52 -11.73 -13.66 4.37
N ASP A 53 -12.29 -13.21 5.48
CA ASP A 53 -11.98 -11.93 6.09
C ASP A 53 -10.51 -11.89 6.54
N ASP A 54 -10.01 -12.96 7.15
CA ASP A 54 -8.62 -13.07 7.59
C ASP A 54 -7.64 -13.00 6.40
N LYS A 55 -7.97 -13.66 5.28
CA LYS A 55 -7.13 -13.62 4.08
C LYS A 55 -7.09 -12.25 3.42
N ILE A 56 -8.22 -11.55 3.35
CA ILE A 56 -8.29 -10.19 2.77
C ILE A 56 -7.46 -9.23 3.62
N VAL A 57 -7.54 -9.38 4.91
CA VAL A 57 -6.81 -8.56 5.87
C VAL A 57 -5.31 -8.74 5.77
N ASP A 58 -4.84 -9.98 5.71
CA ASP A 58 -3.42 -10.28 5.53
C ASP A 58 -2.87 -9.72 4.20
N LEU A 59 -3.72 -9.56 3.21
CA LEU A 59 -3.34 -8.96 1.93
C LEU A 59 -3.27 -7.43 1.99
N LEU A 60 -4.12 -6.79 2.80
CA LEU A 60 -4.26 -5.32 2.88
C LEU A 60 -3.11 -4.64 3.62
N HIS A 61 -2.52 -5.29 4.64
CA HIS A 61 -1.52 -4.65 5.48
C HIS A 61 -0.29 -4.18 4.69
N LYS A 62 0.21 -4.97 3.73
CA LYS A 62 1.38 -4.60 2.92
C LYS A 62 1.15 -3.37 2.03
N PRO A 63 0.07 -3.33 1.21
CA PRO A 63 -0.24 -2.13 0.42
C PRO A 63 -0.41 -0.86 1.26
N ILE A 64 -1.04 -0.95 2.41
CA ILE A 64 -1.22 0.21 3.31
C ILE A 64 0.13 0.70 3.82
N PHE A 65 0.98 -0.20 4.29
CA PHE A 65 2.34 0.13 4.74
C PHE A 65 3.13 0.86 3.64
N TYR A 66 3.19 0.28 2.44
CA TYR A 66 3.94 0.88 1.33
C TYR A 66 3.32 2.19 0.85
N SER A 67 2.01 2.35 0.88
CA SER A 67 1.35 3.61 0.52
C SER A 67 1.76 4.74 1.45
N ILE A 68 1.75 4.52 2.77
CA ILE A 68 2.18 5.50 3.77
C ILE A 68 3.66 5.83 3.60
N LEU A 69 4.49 4.80 3.39
CA LEU A 69 5.93 4.96 3.18
C LEU A 69 6.23 5.82 1.95
N PHE A 70 5.60 5.53 0.80
CA PHE A 70 5.85 6.27 -0.44
C PHE A 70 5.26 7.69 -0.44
N VAL A 71 4.14 7.91 0.25
CA VAL A 71 3.63 9.27 0.48
C VAL A 71 4.63 10.08 1.29
N GLY A 72 5.16 9.51 2.34
CA GLY A 72 6.17 10.17 3.17
C GLY A 72 7.48 10.43 2.40
N PHE A 73 7.95 9.46 1.62
CA PHE A 73 9.14 9.64 0.78
C PHE A 73 8.91 10.69 -0.32
N SER A 74 7.71 10.72 -0.93
CA SER A 74 7.36 11.78 -1.89
C SER A 74 7.40 13.17 -1.24
N THR A 75 6.97 13.28 0.01
CA THR A 75 7.03 14.53 0.77
C THR A 75 8.49 14.90 1.08
N ALA A 76 9.31 13.92 1.46
CA ALA A 76 10.72 14.14 1.73
C ALA A 76 11.46 14.65 0.47
N VAL A 77 11.22 14.03 -0.68
CA VAL A 77 11.81 14.44 -1.97
C VAL A 77 11.44 15.89 -2.31
N LYS A 78 10.17 16.26 -2.19
CA LYS A 78 9.70 17.63 -2.43
C LYS A 78 10.31 18.68 -1.49
N THR A 79 10.70 18.26 -0.30
CA THR A 79 11.32 19.14 0.70
C THR A 79 12.83 19.28 0.50
N ALA A 80 13.44 18.38 -0.28
CA ALA A 80 14.90 18.39 -0.54
C ALA A 80 15.36 19.48 -1.52
N ASP A 81 14.45 20.28 -2.07
CA ASP A 81 14.72 21.36 -3.02
C ASP A 81 15.53 20.89 -4.25
N LEU A 82 15.14 19.74 -4.76
CA LEU A 82 15.72 19.13 -5.95
C LEU A 82 15.26 19.85 -7.23
N PRO A 83 16.02 19.78 -8.33
CA PRO A 83 15.53 20.25 -9.62
C PRO A 83 14.19 19.59 -10.00
N ASP A 84 13.27 20.37 -10.57
CA ASP A 84 11.88 19.96 -10.86
C ASP A 84 11.77 18.63 -11.62
N TYR A 85 12.70 18.38 -12.56
CA TYR A 85 12.70 17.14 -13.35
C TYR A 85 13.02 15.90 -12.49
N LEU A 86 13.87 16.04 -11.47
CA LEU A 86 14.19 14.94 -10.53
C LEU A 86 13.02 14.70 -9.56
N ASP A 87 12.45 15.79 -9.01
CA ASP A 87 11.27 15.69 -8.15
C ASP A 87 10.13 14.98 -8.88
N PHE A 88 9.81 15.43 -10.08
CA PHE A 88 8.77 14.82 -10.92
C PHE A 88 9.05 13.32 -11.19
N ALA A 89 10.28 12.96 -11.57
CA ALA A 89 10.66 11.60 -11.89
C ALA A 89 10.55 10.68 -10.66
N ILE A 90 11.14 11.08 -9.53
CA ILE A 90 11.17 10.26 -8.31
C ILE A 90 9.77 10.10 -7.72
N VAL A 91 9.00 11.18 -7.61
CA VAL A 91 7.62 11.14 -7.13
C VAL A 91 6.73 10.33 -8.08
N GLY A 92 6.97 10.45 -9.39
CA GLY A 92 6.30 9.65 -10.42
C GLY A 92 6.54 8.14 -10.23
N ILE A 93 7.78 7.74 -9.97
CA ILE A 93 8.14 6.35 -9.69
C ILE A 93 7.40 5.84 -8.45
N PHE A 94 7.38 6.59 -7.34
CA PHE A 94 6.68 6.17 -6.12
C PHE A 94 5.18 6.02 -6.34
N LYS A 95 4.55 6.94 -7.08
CA LYS A 95 3.13 6.85 -7.46
C LYS A 95 2.86 5.61 -8.31
N THR A 96 3.70 5.35 -9.31
CA THR A 96 3.55 4.18 -10.19
C THR A 96 3.65 2.89 -9.41
N ILE A 97 4.65 2.75 -8.54
CA ILE A 97 4.81 1.57 -7.69
C ILE A 97 3.59 1.40 -6.77
N THR A 98 3.09 2.49 -6.17
CA THR A 98 1.90 2.44 -5.31
C THR A 98 0.69 1.93 -6.09
N ILE A 99 0.45 2.45 -7.31
CA ILE A 99 -0.65 2.01 -8.16
C ILE A 99 -0.53 0.52 -8.50
N LEU A 100 0.66 0.05 -8.86
CA LEU A 100 0.91 -1.36 -9.18
C LEU A 100 0.64 -2.27 -7.98
N ILE A 101 1.04 -1.87 -6.77
CA ILE A 101 0.76 -2.62 -5.54
C ILE A 101 -0.76 -2.75 -5.32
N TRP A 102 -1.53 -1.67 -5.51
CA TRP A 102 -2.98 -1.69 -5.38
C TRP A 102 -3.66 -2.53 -6.46
N LEU A 103 -3.22 -2.45 -7.72
CA LEU A 103 -3.73 -3.28 -8.81
C LEU A 103 -3.50 -4.77 -8.52
N PHE A 104 -2.31 -5.12 -8.03
CA PHE A 104 -2.01 -6.50 -7.65
C PHE A 104 -2.88 -6.98 -6.49
N LEU A 105 -3.10 -6.13 -5.48
CA LEU A 105 -4.01 -6.41 -4.37
C LEU A 105 -5.44 -6.68 -4.86
N PHE A 106 -6.00 -5.78 -5.69
CA PHE A 106 -7.36 -5.94 -6.22
C PHE A 106 -7.50 -7.23 -7.04
N SER A 107 -6.49 -7.55 -7.87
CA SER A 107 -6.46 -8.81 -8.61
C SER A 107 -6.51 -10.02 -7.66
N ARG A 108 -5.77 -9.96 -6.56
CA ARG A 108 -5.71 -11.04 -5.59
C ARG A 108 -7.01 -11.20 -4.80
N ILE A 109 -7.59 -10.08 -4.34
CA ILE A 109 -8.89 -10.08 -3.66
C ILE A 109 -9.97 -10.63 -4.58
N PHE A 110 -9.99 -10.21 -5.85
CA PHE A 110 -10.95 -10.71 -6.84
C PHE A 110 -10.87 -12.24 -7.00
N THR A 111 -9.64 -12.77 -7.14
CA THR A 111 -9.43 -14.22 -7.25
C THR A 111 -9.97 -14.97 -6.02
N ILE A 112 -9.62 -14.52 -4.82
CA ILE A 112 -10.07 -15.15 -3.56
C ILE A 112 -11.59 -15.07 -3.41
N SER A 113 -12.19 -13.94 -3.75
CA SER A 113 -13.64 -13.75 -3.69
C SER A 113 -14.37 -14.69 -4.65
N MET A 114 -13.82 -14.90 -5.84
CA MET A 114 -14.36 -15.85 -6.82
C MET A 114 -14.25 -17.31 -6.36
N GLU A 115 -13.11 -17.69 -5.81
CA GLU A 115 -12.90 -19.02 -5.23
C GLU A 115 -13.90 -19.31 -4.10
N TRP A 116 -14.11 -18.33 -3.22
CA TRP A 116 -15.05 -18.45 -2.11
C TRP A 116 -16.50 -18.52 -2.60
N ALA A 117 -16.90 -17.69 -3.55
CA ALA A 117 -18.25 -17.72 -4.13
C ALA A 117 -18.52 -19.07 -4.84
N SER A 118 -17.52 -19.59 -5.55
CA SER A 118 -17.61 -20.89 -6.23
C SER A 118 -17.73 -22.06 -5.24
N SER A 119 -17.05 -22.02 -4.12
CA SER A 119 -17.11 -23.10 -3.11
C SER A 119 -18.46 -23.22 -2.43
N ARG A 120 -19.26 -22.16 -2.39
CA ARG A 120 -20.62 -22.14 -1.80
C ARG A 120 -21.73 -22.43 -2.79
N THR A 121 -21.46 -22.36 -4.09
CA THR A 121 -22.47 -22.58 -5.11
C THR A 121 -22.49 -24.07 -5.49
N SER A 122 -23.59 -24.75 -5.18
CA SER A 122 -23.82 -26.19 -5.45
C SER A 122 -23.97 -26.52 -6.96
N ASN A 123 -23.89 -25.55 -7.86
CA ASN A 123 -24.01 -25.75 -9.28
C ASN A 123 -22.68 -26.15 -9.91
N LYS A 124 -22.57 -27.44 -10.23
CA LYS A 124 -21.40 -28.06 -10.92
C LYS A 124 -20.96 -27.37 -12.21
N LEU A 125 -21.80 -26.58 -12.86
CA LEU A 125 -21.52 -25.88 -14.11
C LEU A 125 -20.63 -24.66 -13.93
N LEU A 126 -20.71 -23.98 -12.76
CA LEU A 126 -19.86 -22.83 -12.42
C LEU A 126 -18.49 -23.25 -11.87
N GLN A 127 -18.40 -24.46 -11.31
CA GLN A 127 -17.20 -24.94 -10.63
C GLN A 127 -16.04 -25.33 -11.55
N TYR A 128 -16.30 -25.79 -12.78
CA TYR A 128 -15.24 -26.46 -13.59
C TYR A 128 -14.85 -25.75 -14.88
N LYS A 129 -15.76 -25.00 -15.53
CA LYS A 129 -15.48 -24.41 -16.85
C LYS A 129 -15.33 -22.89 -16.86
N THR A 130 -15.95 -22.18 -15.95
CA THR A 130 -16.02 -20.72 -15.98
C THR A 130 -15.00 -20.03 -15.09
N LEU A 131 -14.57 -20.67 -13.99
CA LEU A 131 -13.58 -20.10 -13.07
C LEU A 131 -12.24 -19.72 -13.70
N PRO A 132 -11.60 -20.58 -14.53
CA PRO A 132 -10.36 -20.22 -15.21
C PRO A 132 -10.54 -19.09 -16.22
N LEU A 133 -11.71 -19.03 -16.89
CA LEU A 133 -12.02 -17.97 -17.86
C LEU A 133 -12.24 -16.63 -17.16
N PHE A 134 -13.00 -16.58 -16.07
CA PHE A 134 -13.22 -15.37 -15.30
C PHE A 134 -11.94 -14.87 -14.62
N ASN A 135 -11.11 -15.78 -14.13
CA ASN A 135 -9.81 -15.44 -13.54
C ASN A 135 -8.84 -14.86 -14.58
N ASN A 136 -8.81 -15.42 -15.77
CA ASN A 136 -7.98 -14.92 -16.86
C ASN A 136 -8.54 -13.61 -17.46
N LEU A 137 -9.86 -13.48 -17.62
CA LEU A 137 -10.50 -12.23 -18.04
C LEU A 137 -10.28 -11.10 -17.00
N GLY A 138 -10.39 -11.40 -15.73
CA GLY A 138 -10.09 -10.44 -14.65
C GLY A 138 -8.64 -9.97 -14.68
N LYS A 139 -7.69 -10.88 -14.88
CA LYS A 139 -6.27 -10.54 -15.01
C LYS A 139 -5.96 -9.74 -16.26
N ILE A 140 -6.59 -10.08 -17.39
CA ILE A 140 -6.46 -9.35 -18.66
C ILE A 140 -7.09 -7.95 -18.53
N GLY A 141 -8.27 -7.84 -17.92
CA GLY A 141 -8.93 -6.55 -17.69
C GLY A 141 -8.07 -5.63 -16.82
N ILE A 142 -7.54 -6.12 -15.71
CA ILE A 142 -6.66 -5.35 -14.82
C ILE A 142 -5.33 -5.01 -15.54
N GLY A 143 -4.79 -5.91 -16.35
CA GLY A 143 -3.58 -5.66 -17.13
C GLY A 143 -3.78 -4.62 -18.23
N LEU A 144 -4.95 -4.55 -18.87
CA LEU A 144 -5.27 -3.57 -19.90
C LEU A 144 -5.56 -2.17 -19.34
N PHE A 145 -6.18 -2.08 -18.17
CA PHE A 145 -6.45 -0.80 -17.49
C PHE A 145 -5.30 -0.33 -16.62
N GLY A 146 -4.31 -1.18 -16.36
CA GLY A 146 -3.12 -0.87 -15.55
C GLY A 146 -1.92 -0.37 -16.37
N ILE A 147 -2.03 -0.30 -17.71
CA ILE A 147 -1.09 0.37 -18.60
C ILE A 147 -1.72 1.70 -19.02
#